data_1388e1a1b0aaa9e344c3032f1e9adf8c
#
_entry.id   1388e1a1b0aaa9e344c3032f1e9adf8c
#
_cell.length_a   1.000
_cell.length_b   1.000
_cell.length_c   1.000
_cell.angle_alpha   90.00
_cell.angle_beta   90.00
_cell.angle_gamma   90.00
#
_symmetry.space_group_name_H-M   'P 1'
#
loop_
_entity.id
_entity.type
_entity.pdbx_description
1 polymer ?
#
loop_
_entity_poly.entity_id
_entity_poly.type
_entity_poly.pdbx_seq_one_letter_code
_entity_poly.pdbx_strand_id
1 'polypeptide(L)'
;LGRWREDGTIEHLGRLDFQVKIRGYRIELGEIEARIATLPGVARTVVVANNDASGDVRLVGYVVAIAGTELDPAALREALRGELPDYMLPQVLVRLDALPLLPNGKIDRKGLPEPLAAQRPAAATGATPPRTPTEHAVADAMRTVLKLGSVGIADDFFALGGHSLLAARLMSAL
;
A
#
# COMPACT_ATOMS: atom_id res chain seq x y z
N LEU A 1 15.54 -3.29 -19.79
CA LEU A 1 15.37 -3.46 -21.23
C LEU A 1 15.74 -2.17 -21.97
N GLY A 2 16.39 -2.31 -23.11
CA GLY A 2 16.65 -1.21 -24.02
C GLY A 2 16.37 -1.64 -25.45
N ARG A 3 16.01 -0.68 -26.29
CA ARG A 3 15.84 -0.85 -27.74
C ARG A 3 16.67 0.19 -28.47
N TRP A 4 17.41 -0.25 -29.49
CA TRP A 4 18.06 0.68 -30.41
C TRP A 4 17.02 1.46 -31.20
N ARG A 5 17.20 2.77 -31.30
CA ARG A 5 16.47 3.64 -32.23
C ARG A 5 17.22 3.78 -33.54
N GLU A 6 16.54 4.23 -34.58
CA GLU A 6 17.13 4.46 -35.91
C GLU A 6 18.21 5.54 -35.89
N ASP A 7 18.15 6.47 -34.92
CA ASP A 7 19.13 7.53 -34.71
C ASP A 7 20.42 7.08 -34.00
N GLY A 8 20.57 5.78 -33.72
CA GLY A 8 21.69 5.22 -32.99
C GLY A 8 21.68 5.43 -31.47
N THR A 9 20.59 5.92 -30.91
CA THR A 9 20.40 6.02 -29.47
C THR A 9 19.71 4.78 -28.88
N ILE A 10 19.87 4.54 -27.57
CA ILE A 10 19.18 3.46 -26.88
C ILE A 10 18.00 4.04 -26.11
N GLU A 11 16.80 3.59 -26.46
CA GLU A 11 15.60 3.85 -25.66
C GLU A 11 15.54 2.90 -24.47
N HIS A 12 15.46 3.45 -23.27
CA HIS A 12 15.28 2.65 -22.06
C HIS A 12 13.81 2.26 -21.88
N LEU A 13 13.49 0.97 -22.05
CA LEU A 13 12.12 0.42 -21.99
C LEU A 13 11.71 -0.02 -20.58
N GLY A 14 12.46 0.39 -19.54
CA GLY A 14 12.21 -0.02 -18.18
C GLY A 14 12.99 -1.26 -17.76
N ARG A 15 12.68 -1.80 -16.60
CA ARG A 15 13.34 -2.95 -15.98
C ARG A 15 12.53 -4.21 -16.19
N LEU A 16 13.21 -5.35 -16.32
CA LEU A 16 12.58 -6.69 -16.32
C LEU A 16 12.33 -7.21 -14.90
N ASP A 17 13.11 -6.72 -13.96
CA ASP A 17 12.93 -7.00 -12.54
C ASP A 17 11.83 -6.07 -11.97
N PHE A 18 11.08 -6.60 -11.03
CA PHE A 18 10.02 -5.86 -10.34
C PHE A 18 10.56 -4.91 -9.27
N GLN A 19 11.83 -4.49 -9.41
CA GLN A 19 12.41 -3.49 -8.54
C GLN A 19 11.80 -2.13 -8.77
N VAL A 20 11.50 -1.44 -7.68
CA VAL A 20 10.96 -0.09 -7.69
C VAL A 20 11.84 0.84 -6.86
N LYS A 21 11.86 2.11 -7.25
CA LYS A 21 12.46 3.16 -6.42
C LYS A 21 11.35 3.94 -5.74
N ILE A 22 11.29 3.87 -4.41
CA ILE A 22 10.31 4.60 -3.61
C ILE A 22 11.08 5.44 -2.59
N ARG A 23 10.93 6.75 -2.62
CA ARG A 23 11.57 7.69 -1.68
C ARG A 23 13.07 7.50 -1.53
N GLY A 24 13.76 7.17 -2.63
CA GLY A 24 15.21 6.93 -2.65
C GLY A 24 15.63 5.50 -2.30
N TYR A 25 14.74 4.68 -1.75
CA TYR A 25 15.01 3.27 -1.48
C TYR A 25 14.79 2.43 -2.72
N ARG A 26 15.69 1.48 -2.95
CA ARG A 26 15.55 0.45 -3.98
C ARG A 26 14.89 -0.76 -3.32
N ILE A 27 13.68 -1.09 -3.73
CA ILE A 27 12.84 -2.10 -3.12
C ILE A 27 12.63 -3.24 -4.11
N GLU A 28 12.91 -4.46 -3.65
CA GLU A 28 12.61 -5.71 -4.34
C GLU A 28 11.20 -6.16 -3.94
N LEU A 29 10.22 -6.03 -4.84
CA LEU A 29 8.84 -6.45 -4.51
C LEU A 29 8.75 -7.94 -4.16
N GLY A 30 9.60 -8.77 -4.78
CA GLY A 30 9.67 -10.20 -4.49
C GLY A 30 10.10 -10.54 -3.07
N GLU A 31 10.91 -9.71 -2.42
CA GLU A 31 11.28 -9.90 -1.02
C GLU A 31 10.07 -9.70 -0.10
N ILE A 32 9.27 -8.66 -0.37
CA ILE A 32 8.04 -8.41 0.36
C ILE A 32 7.03 -9.54 0.14
N GLU A 33 6.87 -9.98 -1.12
CA GLU A 33 6.01 -11.11 -1.48
C GLU A 33 6.43 -12.38 -0.72
N ALA A 34 7.73 -12.66 -0.65
CA ALA A 34 8.26 -13.82 0.07
C ALA A 34 7.91 -13.77 1.57
N ARG A 35 8.00 -12.59 2.19
CA ARG A 35 7.62 -12.41 3.61
C ARG A 35 6.13 -12.56 3.83
N ILE A 36 5.29 -11.96 3.00
CA ILE A 36 3.83 -12.12 3.11
C ILE A 36 3.44 -13.60 2.94
N ALA A 37 4.10 -14.33 2.04
CA ALA A 37 3.81 -15.74 1.78
C ALA A 37 4.13 -16.66 2.97
N THR A 38 4.97 -16.25 3.92
CA THR A 38 5.26 -17.00 5.15
C THR A 38 4.20 -16.82 6.23
N LEU A 39 3.32 -15.83 6.09
CA LEU A 39 2.30 -15.55 7.10
C LEU A 39 1.21 -16.63 7.10
N PRO A 40 0.70 -17.01 8.28
CA PRO A 40 -0.34 -18.01 8.40
C PRO A 40 -1.60 -17.65 7.60
N GLY A 41 -2.16 -18.63 6.90
CA GLY A 41 -3.40 -18.46 6.15
C GLY A 41 -3.24 -17.86 4.75
N VAL A 42 -2.06 -17.38 4.36
CA VAL A 42 -1.79 -16.85 3.02
C VAL A 42 -1.50 -17.99 2.04
N ALA A 43 -2.32 -18.12 1.01
CA ALA A 43 -2.10 -19.09 -0.08
C ALA A 43 -1.25 -18.50 -1.21
N ARG A 44 -1.53 -17.26 -1.58
CA ARG A 44 -0.81 -16.54 -2.66
C ARG A 44 -0.77 -15.05 -2.35
N THR A 45 0.27 -14.40 -2.84
CA THR A 45 0.43 -12.95 -2.71
C THR A 45 1.11 -12.35 -3.93
N VAL A 46 0.86 -11.08 -4.16
CA VAL A 46 1.58 -10.24 -5.11
C VAL A 46 1.65 -8.82 -4.58
N VAL A 47 2.78 -8.17 -4.79
CA VAL A 47 2.98 -6.76 -4.40
C VAL A 47 3.23 -5.92 -5.63
N VAL A 48 2.60 -4.76 -5.70
CA VAL A 48 2.80 -3.78 -6.77
C VAL A 48 3.06 -2.40 -6.17
N ALA A 49 3.75 -1.57 -6.96
CA ALA A 49 3.88 -0.15 -6.68
C ALA A 49 2.84 0.61 -7.51
N ASN A 50 1.95 1.31 -6.85
CA ASN A 50 0.91 2.13 -7.47
C ASN A 50 1.09 3.59 -7.09
N ASN A 51 0.75 4.49 -8.01
CA ASN A 51 0.63 5.90 -7.66
C ASN A 51 -0.68 6.13 -6.91
N ASP A 52 -0.61 6.87 -5.82
CA ASP A 52 -1.81 7.32 -5.13
C ASP A 52 -2.42 8.56 -5.84
N ALA A 53 -3.53 9.06 -5.31
CA ALA A 53 -4.21 10.26 -5.85
C ALA A 53 -3.37 11.54 -5.76
N SER A 54 -2.28 11.55 -4.98
CA SER A 54 -1.32 12.65 -4.90
C SER A 54 -0.13 12.50 -5.86
N GLY A 55 -0.03 11.36 -6.57
CA GLY A 55 1.08 11.01 -7.43
C GLY A 55 2.26 10.37 -6.69
N ASP A 56 2.15 10.17 -5.37
CA ASP A 56 3.16 9.47 -4.59
C ASP A 56 3.08 7.96 -4.84
N VAL A 57 4.26 7.33 -4.99
CA VAL A 57 4.33 5.87 -5.17
C VAL A 57 4.12 5.16 -3.83
N ARG A 58 3.18 4.23 -3.79
CA ARG A 58 2.88 3.40 -2.62
C ARG A 58 2.95 1.92 -2.97
N LEU A 59 3.29 1.10 -1.95
CA LEU A 59 3.24 -0.35 -2.05
C LEU A 59 1.84 -0.85 -1.71
N VAL A 60 1.31 -1.73 -2.56
CA VAL A 60 0.03 -2.41 -2.38
C VAL A 60 0.27 -3.90 -2.48
N GLY A 61 -0.07 -4.64 -1.42
CA GLY A 61 -0.06 -6.09 -1.41
C GLY A 61 -1.44 -6.66 -1.65
N TYR A 62 -1.53 -7.69 -2.47
CA TYR A 62 -2.74 -8.48 -2.67
C TYR A 62 -2.51 -9.87 -2.13
N VAL A 63 -3.47 -10.38 -1.35
CA VAL A 63 -3.37 -11.67 -0.68
C VAL A 63 -4.60 -12.51 -0.97
N VAL A 64 -4.37 -13.80 -1.20
CA VAL A 64 -5.41 -14.83 -1.34
C VAL A 64 -5.30 -15.76 -0.15
N ALA A 65 -6.41 -16.03 0.51
CA ALA A 65 -6.48 -16.92 1.65
C ALA A 65 -6.34 -18.40 1.25
N ILE A 66 -5.79 -19.21 2.14
CA ILE A 66 -5.97 -20.67 2.08
C ILE A 66 -7.47 -20.97 2.24
N ALA A 67 -7.99 -21.92 1.49
CA ALA A 67 -9.41 -22.28 1.55
C ALA A 67 -9.84 -22.59 2.99
N GLY A 68 -10.96 -21.97 3.43
CA GLY A 68 -11.48 -22.12 4.78
C GLY A 68 -10.80 -21.25 5.85
N THR A 69 -9.83 -20.40 5.47
CA THR A 69 -9.16 -19.47 6.38
C THR A 69 -9.66 -18.05 6.15
N GLU A 70 -9.96 -17.37 7.23
CA GLU A 70 -10.22 -15.95 7.19
C GLU A 70 -8.91 -15.17 7.38
N LEU A 71 -8.62 -14.24 6.45
CA LEU A 71 -7.48 -13.34 6.56
C LEU A 71 -7.95 -11.95 6.98
N ASP A 72 -7.34 -11.42 8.03
CA ASP A 72 -7.46 -10.02 8.39
C ASP A 72 -6.25 -9.24 7.84
N PRO A 73 -6.43 -8.36 6.84
CA PRO A 73 -5.35 -7.56 6.30
C PRO A 73 -4.64 -6.68 7.33
N ALA A 74 -5.35 -6.23 8.38
CA ALA A 74 -4.76 -5.41 9.43
C ALA A 74 -3.81 -6.23 10.30
N ALA A 75 -4.21 -7.43 10.71
CA ALA A 75 -3.38 -8.35 11.47
C ALA A 75 -2.14 -8.79 10.65
N LEU A 76 -2.31 -9.08 9.35
CA LEU A 76 -1.18 -9.40 8.47
C LEU A 76 -0.17 -8.24 8.38
N ARG A 77 -0.66 -7.01 8.24
CA ARG A 77 0.21 -5.84 8.17
C ARG A 77 0.97 -5.62 9.48
N GLU A 78 0.33 -5.86 10.63
CA GLU A 78 1.00 -5.75 11.92
C GLU A 78 2.09 -6.82 12.09
N ALA A 79 1.84 -8.05 11.66
CA ALA A 79 2.85 -9.11 11.66
C ALA A 79 4.08 -8.75 10.79
N LEU A 80 3.86 -8.10 9.64
CA LEU A 80 4.95 -7.65 8.77
C LEU A 80 5.81 -6.54 9.39
N ARG A 81 5.27 -5.71 10.30
CA ARG A 81 6.04 -4.64 10.97
C ARG A 81 7.23 -5.17 11.78
N GLY A 82 7.15 -6.38 12.30
CA GLY A 82 8.24 -7.02 13.01
C GLY A 82 9.35 -7.58 12.10
N GLU A 83 9.06 -7.74 10.80
CA GLU A 83 9.92 -8.47 9.87
C GLU A 83 10.49 -7.60 8.75
N LEU A 84 9.79 -6.52 8.37
CA LEU A 84 10.17 -5.64 7.27
C LEU A 84 10.43 -4.21 7.76
N PRO A 85 11.41 -3.51 7.17
CA PRO A 85 11.58 -2.08 7.40
C PRO A 85 10.35 -1.29 6.95
N ASP A 86 10.08 -0.15 7.57
CA ASP A 86 8.90 0.69 7.30
C ASP A 86 8.73 1.07 5.83
N TYR A 87 9.84 1.31 5.10
CA TYR A 87 9.80 1.66 3.68
C TYR A 87 9.42 0.50 2.76
N MET A 88 9.46 -0.75 3.26
CA MET A 88 9.05 -1.97 2.55
C MET A 88 7.65 -2.44 2.96
N LEU A 89 7.06 -1.85 3.99
CA LEU A 89 5.70 -2.23 4.42
C LEU A 89 4.65 -1.77 3.39
N PRO A 90 3.81 -2.69 2.87
CA PRO A 90 2.67 -2.29 2.06
C PRO A 90 1.73 -1.37 2.85
N GLN A 91 1.40 -0.20 2.28
CA GLN A 91 0.45 0.71 2.89
C GLN A 91 -0.96 0.14 2.91
N VAL A 92 -1.25 -0.70 1.91
CA VAL A 92 -2.55 -1.37 1.79
C VAL A 92 -2.32 -2.85 1.52
N LEU A 93 -3.03 -3.72 2.24
CA LEU A 93 -3.19 -5.13 1.92
C LEU A 93 -4.65 -5.36 1.49
N VAL A 94 -4.80 -5.95 0.31
CA VAL A 94 -6.11 -6.23 -0.32
C VAL A 94 -6.33 -7.73 -0.35
N ARG A 95 -7.40 -8.20 0.28
CA ARG A 95 -7.81 -9.59 0.14
C ARG A 95 -8.55 -9.79 -1.18
N LEU A 96 -8.18 -10.83 -1.92
CA LEU A 96 -8.85 -11.27 -3.14
C LEU A 96 -9.22 -12.75 -2.99
N ASP A 97 -10.27 -13.16 -3.70
CA ASP A 97 -10.64 -14.57 -3.80
C ASP A 97 -9.66 -15.33 -4.70
N ALA A 98 -9.16 -14.66 -5.74
CA ALA A 98 -8.12 -15.19 -6.63
C ALA A 98 -7.31 -14.05 -7.24
N LEU A 99 -6.02 -14.31 -7.55
CA LEU A 99 -5.21 -13.39 -8.33
C LEU A 99 -5.57 -13.51 -9.81
N PRO A 100 -5.70 -12.39 -10.55
CA PRO A 100 -5.89 -12.42 -11.98
C PRO A 100 -4.67 -13.05 -12.67
N LEU A 101 -4.92 -13.90 -13.66
CA LEU A 101 -3.87 -14.60 -14.39
C LEU A 101 -3.96 -14.30 -15.89
N LEU A 102 -2.81 -14.15 -16.51
CA LEU A 102 -2.65 -14.14 -17.96
C LEU A 102 -2.89 -15.54 -18.53
N PRO A 103 -3.17 -15.70 -19.86
CA PRO A 103 -3.35 -16.98 -20.50
C PRO A 103 -2.16 -17.96 -20.33
N ASN A 104 -0.98 -17.45 -20.07
CA ASN A 104 0.24 -18.24 -19.81
C ASN A 104 0.41 -18.65 -18.33
N GLY A 105 -0.61 -18.39 -17.47
CA GLY A 105 -0.59 -18.73 -16.04
C GLY A 105 0.19 -17.78 -15.14
N LYS A 106 0.83 -16.74 -15.68
CA LYS A 106 1.50 -15.70 -14.87
C LYS A 106 0.47 -14.72 -14.30
N ILE A 107 0.80 -14.12 -13.17
CA ILE A 107 -0.05 -13.10 -12.53
C ILE A 107 -0.18 -11.89 -13.46
N ASP A 108 -1.42 -11.50 -13.75
CA ASP A 108 -1.73 -10.25 -14.45
C ASP A 108 -1.70 -9.07 -13.48
N ARG A 109 -0.53 -8.47 -13.32
CA ARG A 109 -0.38 -7.31 -12.42
C ARG A 109 -1.17 -6.08 -12.88
N LYS A 110 -1.53 -6.00 -14.17
CA LYS A 110 -2.35 -4.90 -14.71
C LYS A 110 -3.84 -5.11 -14.48
N GLY A 111 -4.26 -6.36 -14.39
CA GLY A 111 -5.63 -6.76 -14.08
C GLY A 111 -5.95 -6.75 -12.59
N LEU A 112 -5.00 -6.40 -11.71
CA LEU A 112 -5.26 -6.24 -10.29
C LEU A 112 -6.22 -5.06 -10.06
N PRO A 113 -7.23 -5.21 -9.19
CA PRO A 113 -8.15 -4.13 -8.89
C PRO A 113 -7.41 -2.97 -8.21
N GLU A 114 -7.80 -1.75 -8.52
CA GLU A 114 -7.30 -0.63 -7.73
C GLU A 114 -7.72 -0.81 -6.26
N PRO A 115 -6.80 -0.54 -5.32
CA PRO A 115 -7.15 -0.55 -3.92
C PRO A 115 -8.20 0.55 -3.71
N LEU A 116 -9.46 0.15 -3.67
CA LEU A 116 -10.59 1.04 -3.46
C LEU A 116 -10.35 1.83 -2.17
N ALA A 117 -10.80 3.08 -2.14
CA ALA A 117 -10.81 3.91 -0.93
C ALA A 117 -11.53 3.22 0.26
N ALA A 118 -12.38 2.22 -0.01
CA ALA A 118 -13.05 1.36 0.97
C ALA A 118 -12.16 0.24 1.56
N GLN A 119 -10.99 -0.03 0.98
CA GLN A 119 -9.95 -0.93 1.54
C GLN A 119 -8.77 -0.15 2.14
N ARG A 120 -8.78 1.17 2.09
CA ARG A 120 -8.24 1.93 3.21
C ARG A 120 -8.95 1.39 4.45
N PRO A 121 -8.23 1.13 5.58
CA PRO A 121 -8.95 0.83 6.81
C PRO A 121 -10.07 1.86 6.83
N ALA A 122 -11.30 1.37 6.79
CA ALA A 122 -12.45 2.27 6.78
C ALA A 122 -12.17 3.20 7.95
N ALA A 123 -12.08 4.51 7.67
CA ALA A 123 -12.31 5.47 8.73
C ALA A 123 -13.49 4.85 9.46
N ALA A 124 -13.23 4.27 10.63
CA ALA A 124 -14.07 3.21 11.15
C ALA A 124 -15.50 3.68 11.04
N THR A 125 -16.35 2.94 10.32
CA THR A 125 -17.78 3.21 10.32
C THR A 125 -18.18 3.10 11.80
N GLY A 126 -18.21 4.26 12.49
CA GLY A 126 -18.25 4.34 13.95
C GLY A 126 -17.08 5.12 14.56
N ALA A 127 -16.22 5.76 13.74
CA ALA A 127 -15.14 6.61 14.24
C ALA A 127 -15.73 7.66 15.20
N THR A 128 -15.31 7.63 16.46
CA THR A 128 -15.75 8.62 17.45
C THR A 128 -15.31 10.00 16.96
N PRO A 129 -16.26 10.94 16.73
CA PRO A 129 -15.90 12.24 16.19
C PRO A 129 -15.08 13.05 17.20
N PRO A 130 -14.28 14.01 16.75
CA PRO A 130 -13.58 14.96 17.61
C PRO A 130 -14.55 15.69 18.54
N ARG A 131 -14.14 15.91 19.80
CA ARG A 131 -14.97 16.51 20.87
C ARG A 131 -14.39 17.81 21.41
N THR A 132 -13.07 17.93 21.38
CA THR A 132 -12.38 19.12 21.87
C THR A 132 -11.83 19.95 20.70
N PRO A 133 -11.57 21.25 20.89
CA PRO A 133 -10.94 22.07 19.85
C PRO A 133 -9.62 21.49 19.33
N THR A 134 -8.80 20.91 20.20
CA THR A 134 -7.54 20.26 19.83
C THR A 134 -7.77 19.00 19.00
N GLU A 135 -8.73 18.15 19.37
CA GLU A 135 -9.10 16.96 18.59
C GLU A 135 -9.60 17.35 17.18
N HIS A 136 -10.40 18.41 17.09
CA HIS A 136 -10.84 18.96 15.80
C HIS A 136 -9.65 19.44 14.95
N ALA A 137 -8.74 20.22 15.54
CA ALA A 137 -7.57 20.71 14.82
C ALA A 137 -6.71 19.56 14.26
N VAL A 138 -6.43 18.55 15.09
CA VAL A 138 -5.64 17.37 14.67
C VAL A 138 -6.38 16.56 13.60
N ALA A 139 -7.68 16.28 13.78
CA ALA A 139 -8.47 15.54 12.80
C ALA A 139 -8.58 16.27 11.46
N ASP A 140 -8.76 17.59 11.46
CA ASP A 140 -8.81 18.42 10.26
C ASP A 140 -7.45 18.48 9.54
N ALA A 141 -6.36 18.60 10.29
CA ALA A 141 -5.02 18.54 9.73
C ALA A 141 -4.73 17.15 9.12
N MET A 142 -5.06 16.06 9.82
CA MET A 142 -4.95 14.69 9.30
C MET A 142 -5.81 14.50 8.05
N ARG A 143 -7.06 14.95 8.08
CA ARG A 143 -7.98 14.87 6.93
C ARG A 143 -7.41 15.59 5.70
N THR A 144 -6.87 16.79 5.90
CA THR A 144 -6.27 17.60 4.83
C THR A 144 -5.04 16.91 4.25
N VAL A 145 -4.10 16.47 5.10
CA VAL A 145 -2.84 15.87 4.69
C VAL A 145 -3.05 14.50 4.04
N LEU A 146 -3.98 13.69 4.55
CA LEU A 146 -4.28 12.35 4.05
C LEU A 146 -5.36 12.34 2.96
N LYS A 147 -5.99 13.51 2.68
CA LYS A 147 -7.09 13.66 1.72
C LYS A 147 -8.26 12.70 2.01
N LEU A 148 -8.67 12.63 3.28
CA LEU A 148 -9.76 11.80 3.76
C LEU A 148 -11.05 12.58 3.92
N GLY A 149 -12.20 11.91 3.85
CA GLY A 149 -13.51 12.52 4.09
C GLY A 149 -13.77 12.79 5.57
N SER A 150 -13.30 11.89 6.46
CA SER A 150 -13.43 12.00 7.91
C SER A 150 -12.27 11.33 8.62
N VAL A 151 -11.98 11.76 9.84
CA VAL A 151 -10.98 11.17 10.74
C VAL A 151 -11.56 11.23 12.15
N GLY A 152 -11.51 10.11 12.88
CA GLY A 152 -11.94 10.00 14.26
C GLY A 152 -10.78 10.09 15.25
N ILE A 153 -11.11 10.26 16.54
CA ILE A 153 -10.12 10.44 17.61
C ILE A 153 -9.28 9.19 17.92
N ALA A 154 -9.75 8.01 17.51
CA ALA A 154 -9.06 6.74 17.68
C ALA A 154 -8.33 6.28 16.42
N ASP A 155 -8.38 7.05 15.34
CA ASP A 155 -7.76 6.67 14.09
C ASP A 155 -6.24 6.82 14.15
N ASP A 156 -5.53 5.78 13.71
CA ASP A 156 -4.08 5.80 13.60
C ASP A 156 -3.64 6.41 12.26
N PHE A 157 -2.81 7.46 12.32
CA PHE A 157 -2.31 8.18 11.16
C PHE A 157 -1.64 7.26 10.11
N PHE A 158 -0.82 6.32 10.58
CA PHE A 158 -0.10 5.40 9.68
C PHE A 158 -1.03 4.32 9.12
N ALA A 159 -2.00 3.86 9.91
CA ALA A 159 -3.03 2.95 9.45
C ALA A 159 -3.92 3.58 8.37
N LEU A 160 -4.19 4.88 8.46
CA LEU A 160 -4.92 5.66 7.45
C LEU A 160 -4.09 5.96 6.19
N GLY A 161 -2.86 5.47 6.09
CA GLY A 161 -1.98 5.65 4.93
C GLY A 161 -0.96 6.79 5.11
N GLY A 162 -0.83 7.32 6.29
CA GLY A 162 0.21 8.27 6.66
C GLY A 162 1.60 7.64 6.55
N HIS A 163 2.61 8.47 6.30
CA HIS A 163 4.01 8.10 6.26
C HIS A 163 4.88 9.28 6.71
N SER A 164 6.18 9.05 6.88
CA SER A 164 7.09 10.04 7.48
C SER A 164 7.04 11.42 6.83
N LEU A 165 6.96 11.51 5.49
CA LEU A 165 6.86 12.79 4.80
C LEU A 165 5.50 13.49 5.07
N LEU A 166 4.39 12.71 5.08
CA LEU A 166 3.09 13.25 5.43
C LEU A 166 3.00 13.61 6.91
N ALA A 167 3.71 12.87 7.79
CA ALA A 167 3.82 13.24 9.20
C ALA A 167 4.53 14.59 9.40
N ALA A 168 5.61 14.85 8.64
CA ALA A 168 6.27 16.16 8.66
C ALA A 168 5.33 17.27 8.18
N ARG A 169 4.52 17.04 7.14
CA ARG A 169 3.49 17.99 6.68
C ARG A 169 2.38 18.19 7.72
N LEU A 170 1.97 17.11 8.40
CA LEU A 170 0.99 17.19 9.49
C LEU A 170 1.49 18.07 10.62
N MET A 171 2.75 17.88 11.05
CA MET A 171 3.37 18.71 12.09
C MET A 171 3.51 20.18 11.69
N SER A 172 3.60 20.48 10.38
CA SER A 172 3.65 21.84 9.89
C SER A 172 2.26 22.50 9.75
N ALA A 173 1.20 21.71 9.81
CA ALA A 173 -0.18 22.15 9.68
C ALA A 173 -0.90 22.29 11.04
N LEU A 174 -0.28 21.83 12.13
CA LEU A 174 -0.70 21.99 13.53
C LEU A 174 -0.05 23.21 14.18
#